data_5f18fb9dfe4cf0d47e1918ccd5bd9d61
#
_entry.id   5f18fb9dfe4cf0d47e1918ccd5bd9d61
#
_cell.length_a   1.000
_cell.length_b   1.000
_cell.length_c   1.000
_cell.angle_alpha   90.00
_cell.angle_beta   90.00
_cell.angle_gamma   90.00
#
_symmetry.space_group_name_H-M   'P 1'
#
loop_
_entity.id
_entity.type
_entity.pdbx_description
1 polymer ?
#
loop_
_entity_poly.entity_id
_entity_poly.type
_entity_poly.pdbx_seq_one_letter_code
_entity_poly.pdbx_strand_id
1 'polypeptide(L)'
;MQNNVSLGISLMVVTTFMFSTMDGVSKYLAETNNVFTLVTFRYWFIALIMIISCIFIKNSFATIIKTKQPYVQFSRGLILSLNNCLVVYTFTLLGLVETHAIIACYPLIVAGLSVPFLGEKFGWRRWTAILTGFIGVLIILRPASSVISEGSIFAIIGAIMFAVYLILTRYVSRLDTAVTSFFWTGIGGTVTMTVISFFIWEPIPQKDLLWLLTMCILSSSSHFLMVKTLQVAEASVIQPFSYLQLVFGSIIGVMIF
;
A
#
# COMPACT_ATOMS: atom_id res chain seq x y z
N MET A 1 22.81 -5.96 5.68
CA MET A 1 22.01 -4.76 5.31
C MET A 1 22.44 -3.61 6.19
N GLN A 2 22.84 -2.48 5.63
CA GLN A 2 23.03 -1.26 6.42
C GLN A 2 21.65 -0.74 6.84
N ASN A 3 21.39 -0.75 8.14
CA ASN A 3 20.15 -0.22 8.70
C ASN A 3 20.28 1.31 8.75
N ASN A 4 19.80 2.01 7.72
CA ASN A 4 19.83 3.47 7.64
C ASN A 4 18.50 4.05 8.07
N VAL A 5 18.38 4.30 9.37
CA VAL A 5 17.16 4.79 10.01
C VAL A 5 16.71 6.14 9.42
N SER A 6 17.62 7.08 9.23
CA SER A 6 17.31 8.42 8.71
C SER A 6 16.74 8.35 7.29
N LEU A 7 17.40 7.58 6.41
CA LEU A 7 16.90 7.35 5.05
C LEU A 7 15.54 6.65 5.06
N GLY A 8 15.35 5.64 5.93
CA GLY A 8 14.10 4.94 6.07
C GLY A 8 12.94 5.85 6.47
N ILE A 9 13.16 6.75 7.44
CA ILE A 9 12.17 7.73 7.86
C ILE A 9 11.84 8.71 6.73
N SER A 10 12.85 9.27 6.06
CA SER A 10 12.65 10.21 4.94
C SER A 10 11.86 9.56 3.80
N LEU A 11 12.22 8.34 3.43
CA LEU A 11 11.48 7.57 2.42
C LEU A 11 10.03 7.31 2.86
N MET A 12 9.79 7.01 4.15
CA MET A 12 8.44 6.77 4.65
C MET A 12 7.57 8.03 4.57
N VAL A 13 8.11 9.20 4.91
CA VAL A 13 7.39 10.49 4.81
C VAL A 13 6.97 10.76 3.36
N VAL A 14 7.90 10.59 2.40
CA VAL A 14 7.59 10.76 0.98
C VAL A 14 6.56 9.72 0.52
N THR A 15 6.71 8.47 0.94
CA THR A 15 5.80 7.38 0.59
C THR A 15 4.38 7.66 1.08
N THR A 16 4.21 8.12 2.32
CA THR A 16 2.90 8.44 2.89
C THR A 16 2.22 9.61 2.18
N PHE A 17 2.98 10.64 1.81
CA PHE A 17 2.46 11.74 1.00
C PHE A 17 1.96 11.25 -0.37
N MET A 18 2.77 10.43 -1.06
CA MET A 18 2.39 9.87 -2.37
C MET A 18 1.18 8.94 -2.27
N PHE A 19 1.10 8.10 -1.23
CA PHE A 19 -0.09 7.28 -1.00
C PHE A 19 -1.33 8.13 -0.77
N SER A 20 -1.26 9.15 0.07
CA SER A 20 -2.40 10.03 0.33
C SER A 20 -2.90 10.73 -0.94
N THR A 21 -1.97 11.20 -1.78
CA THR A 21 -2.33 11.81 -3.07
C THR A 21 -2.96 10.78 -4.02
N MET A 22 -2.39 9.58 -4.09
CA MET A 22 -2.94 8.47 -4.87
C MET A 22 -4.35 8.09 -4.41
N ASP A 23 -4.56 8.03 -3.08
CA ASP A 23 -5.85 7.64 -2.49
C ASP A 23 -6.93 8.68 -2.79
N GLY A 24 -6.59 9.98 -2.76
CA GLY A 24 -7.49 11.05 -3.19
C GLY A 24 -7.91 10.90 -4.66
N VAL A 25 -6.95 10.67 -5.56
CA VAL A 25 -7.25 10.42 -6.99
C VAL A 25 -8.05 9.13 -7.16
N SER A 26 -7.73 8.08 -6.42
CA SER A 26 -8.46 6.80 -6.47
C SER A 26 -9.91 6.95 -6.03
N LYS A 27 -10.18 7.72 -4.97
CA LYS A 27 -11.54 8.03 -4.54
C LYS A 27 -12.31 8.79 -5.62
N TYR A 28 -11.72 9.86 -6.17
CA TYR A 28 -12.34 10.62 -7.25
C TYR A 28 -12.75 9.75 -8.43
N LEU A 29 -11.86 8.87 -8.89
CA LEU A 29 -12.14 7.96 -9.99
C LEU A 29 -13.17 6.89 -9.63
N ALA A 30 -13.18 6.40 -8.40
CA ALA A 30 -14.09 5.35 -7.95
C ALA A 30 -15.55 5.80 -7.78
N GLU A 31 -15.82 7.12 -7.79
CA GLU A 31 -17.19 7.65 -7.77
C GLU A 31 -17.96 7.35 -9.06
N THR A 32 -17.25 7.23 -10.19
CA THR A 32 -17.85 7.05 -11.51
C THR A 32 -17.37 5.84 -12.27
N ASN A 33 -16.34 5.15 -11.77
CA ASN A 33 -15.68 4.04 -12.46
C ASN A 33 -15.63 2.79 -11.59
N ASN A 34 -15.62 1.62 -12.22
CA ASN A 34 -15.51 0.34 -11.53
C ASN A 34 -14.14 0.20 -10.85
N VAL A 35 -14.16 -0.06 -9.53
CA VAL A 35 -12.97 -0.19 -8.69
C VAL A 35 -12.00 -1.26 -9.19
N PHE A 36 -12.53 -2.41 -9.62
CA PHE A 36 -11.70 -3.52 -10.10
C PHE A 36 -10.96 -3.15 -11.39
N THR A 37 -11.63 -2.44 -12.30
CA THR A 37 -11.01 -1.92 -13.52
C THR A 37 -9.89 -0.92 -13.20
N LEU A 38 -10.12 0.01 -12.27
CA LEU A 38 -9.11 0.98 -11.85
C LEU A 38 -7.85 0.29 -11.28
N VAL A 39 -8.06 -0.69 -10.40
CA VAL A 39 -6.94 -1.45 -9.80
C VAL A 39 -6.23 -2.31 -10.84
N THR A 40 -6.96 -2.85 -11.83
CA THR A 40 -6.35 -3.59 -12.95
C THR A 40 -5.39 -2.72 -13.75
N PHE A 41 -5.80 -1.51 -14.13
CA PHE A 41 -4.91 -0.58 -14.83
C PHE A 41 -3.65 -0.25 -14.04
N ARG A 42 -3.74 -0.11 -12.70
CA ARG A 42 -2.57 0.10 -11.83
C ARG A 42 -1.56 -1.04 -11.97
N TYR A 43 -2.00 -2.30 -11.95
CA TYR A 43 -1.11 -3.45 -12.07
C TYR A 43 -0.59 -3.67 -13.49
N TRP A 44 -1.41 -3.41 -14.51
CA TRP A 44 -0.95 -3.43 -15.91
C TRP A 44 0.13 -2.35 -16.15
N PHE A 45 -0.03 -1.18 -15.53
CA PHE A 45 0.98 -0.12 -15.61
C PHE A 45 2.29 -0.52 -14.91
N ILE A 46 2.22 -1.19 -13.75
CA ILE A 46 3.41 -1.75 -13.09
C ILE A 46 4.09 -2.77 -13.99
N ALA A 47 3.33 -3.70 -14.60
CA ALA A 47 3.87 -4.67 -15.53
C ALA A 47 4.54 -4.00 -16.74
N LEU A 48 3.91 -2.96 -17.31
CA LEU A 48 4.46 -2.18 -18.42
C LEU A 48 5.80 -1.53 -18.04
N ILE A 49 5.88 -0.85 -16.88
CA ILE A 49 7.12 -0.25 -16.37
C ILE A 49 8.21 -1.32 -16.21
N MET A 50 7.84 -2.50 -15.69
CA MET A 50 8.80 -3.60 -15.52
C MET A 50 9.31 -4.13 -16.84
N ILE A 51 8.44 -4.32 -17.84
CA ILE A 51 8.83 -4.74 -19.19
C ILE A 51 9.78 -3.70 -19.81
N ILE A 52 9.42 -2.41 -19.76
CA ILE A 52 10.26 -1.32 -20.28
C ILE A 52 11.61 -1.31 -19.56
N SER A 53 11.62 -1.41 -18.23
CA SER A 53 12.87 -1.44 -17.45
C SER A 53 13.77 -2.62 -17.85
N CYS A 54 13.19 -3.79 -18.14
CA CYS A 54 13.94 -4.96 -18.59
C CYS A 54 14.56 -4.78 -19.98
N ILE A 55 13.93 -4.00 -20.88
CA ILE A 55 14.45 -3.72 -22.22
C ILE A 55 15.65 -2.77 -22.16
N PHE A 56 15.56 -1.74 -21.30
CA PHE A 56 16.59 -0.69 -21.23
C PHE A 56 17.79 -1.06 -20.35
N ILE A 57 17.62 -1.93 -19.37
CA ILE A 57 18.69 -2.34 -18.44
C ILE A 57 19.28 -3.66 -18.93
N LYS A 58 20.38 -3.60 -19.68
CA LYS A 58 21.13 -4.77 -20.18
C LYS A 58 21.51 -5.70 -19.00
N ASN A 59 21.23 -7.01 -19.14
CA ASN A 59 21.52 -8.09 -18.19
C ASN A 59 20.62 -8.18 -16.95
N SER A 60 19.49 -7.49 -16.91
CA SER A 60 18.74 -7.36 -15.65
C SER A 60 17.60 -8.36 -15.48
N PHE A 61 17.00 -8.88 -16.57
CA PHE A 61 15.80 -9.70 -16.47
C PHE A 61 16.01 -10.95 -15.61
N ALA A 62 17.04 -11.73 -15.91
CA ALA A 62 17.36 -12.94 -15.15
C ALA A 62 17.71 -12.66 -13.67
N THR A 63 18.29 -11.47 -13.40
CA THR A 63 18.65 -11.04 -12.06
C THR A 63 17.43 -10.54 -11.28
N ILE A 64 16.53 -9.85 -11.94
CA ILE A 64 15.28 -9.31 -11.34
C ILE A 64 14.31 -10.43 -10.98
N ILE A 65 14.16 -11.44 -11.85
CA ILE A 65 13.25 -12.58 -11.62
C ILE A 65 13.77 -13.50 -10.52
N LYS A 66 15.10 -13.58 -10.34
CA LYS A 66 15.70 -14.55 -9.44
C LYS A 66 15.37 -14.20 -7.99
N THR A 67 14.50 -15.00 -7.38
CA THR A 67 14.14 -14.93 -5.98
C THR A 67 14.37 -16.27 -5.28
N LYS A 68 14.67 -16.22 -3.99
CA LYS A 68 14.76 -17.42 -3.15
C LYS A 68 13.40 -17.86 -2.59
N GLN A 69 12.37 -17.01 -2.74
CA GLN A 69 11.06 -17.20 -2.11
C GLN A 69 9.90 -16.89 -3.07
N PRO A 70 9.77 -17.59 -4.22
CA PRO A 70 8.80 -17.24 -5.26
C PRO A 70 7.35 -17.31 -4.78
N TYR A 71 7.00 -18.27 -3.94
CA TYR A 71 5.64 -18.41 -3.40
C TYR A 71 5.26 -17.24 -2.49
N VAL A 72 6.17 -16.81 -1.61
CA VAL A 72 5.94 -15.67 -0.73
C VAL A 72 5.86 -14.36 -1.53
N GLN A 73 6.71 -14.22 -2.53
CA GLN A 73 6.70 -13.05 -3.42
C GLN A 73 5.39 -12.96 -4.22
N PHE A 74 4.90 -14.07 -4.77
CA PHE A 74 3.64 -14.11 -5.52
C PHE A 74 2.43 -13.84 -4.61
N SER A 75 2.38 -14.48 -3.43
CA SER A 75 1.28 -14.28 -2.47
C SER A 75 1.19 -12.83 -1.99
N ARG A 76 2.31 -12.11 -1.86
CA ARG A 76 2.33 -10.68 -1.56
C ARG A 76 1.61 -9.86 -2.64
N GLY A 77 1.87 -10.16 -3.91
CA GLY A 77 1.21 -9.49 -5.04
C GLY A 77 -0.30 -9.73 -5.03
N LEU A 78 -0.72 -10.97 -4.77
CA LEU A 78 -2.11 -11.35 -4.63
C LEU A 78 -2.77 -10.61 -3.46
N ILE A 79 -2.18 -10.66 -2.26
CA ILE A 79 -2.72 -10.00 -1.07
C ILE A 79 -2.84 -8.49 -1.31
N LEU A 80 -1.82 -7.85 -1.88
CA LEU A 80 -1.85 -6.41 -2.12
C LEU A 80 -2.90 -6.02 -3.15
N SER A 81 -3.07 -6.79 -4.23
CA SER A 81 -4.06 -6.46 -5.27
C SER A 81 -5.49 -6.57 -4.74
N LEU A 82 -5.80 -7.62 -4.00
CA LEU A 82 -7.09 -7.77 -3.35
C LEU A 82 -7.33 -6.70 -2.28
N ASN A 83 -6.29 -6.38 -1.50
CA ASN A 83 -6.36 -5.30 -0.53
C ASN A 83 -6.64 -3.94 -1.19
N ASN A 84 -6.00 -3.64 -2.32
CA ASN A 84 -6.25 -2.40 -3.04
C ASN A 84 -7.70 -2.30 -3.53
N CYS A 85 -8.28 -3.39 -4.03
CA CYS A 85 -9.71 -3.41 -4.39
C CYS A 85 -10.59 -3.14 -3.16
N LEU A 86 -10.29 -3.83 -2.06
CA LEU A 86 -11.06 -3.70 -0.83
C LEU A 86 -11.00 -2.27 -0.27
N VAL A 87 -9.82 -1.67 -0.20
CA VAL A 87 -9.63 -0.31 0.32
C VAL A 87 -10.32 0.74 -0.56
N VAL A 88 -10.14 0.66 -1.89
CA VAL A 88 -10.79 1.61 -2.81
C VAL A 88 -12.31 1.44 -2.78
N TYR A 89 -12.80 0.22 -2.66
CA TYR A 89 -14.24 -0.04 -2.44
C TYR A 89 -14.71 0.57 -1.11
N THR A 90 -13.92 0.47 -0.06
CA THR A 90 -14.24 1.07 1.24
C THR A 90 -14.34 2.60 1.16
N PHE A 91 -13.55 3.26 0.30
CA PHE A 91 -13.68 4.71 0.05
C PHE A 91 -15.05 5.09 -0.51
N THR A 92 -15.70 4.22 -1.27
CA THR A 92 -17.05 4.47 -1.78
C THR A 92 -18.12 4.30 -0.72
N LEU A 93 -17.88 3.46 0.29
CA LEU A 93 -18.83 3.19 1.38
C LEU A 93 -18.74 4.19 2.54
N LEU A 94 -17.52 4.53 2.95
CA LEU A 94 -17.24 5.35 4.15
C LEU A 94 -16.69 6.74 3.81
N GLY A 95 -16.19 6.93 2.59
CA GLY A 95 -15.37 8.09 2.26
C GLY A 95 -13.90 7.92 2.65
N LEU A 96 -13.06 8.88 2.23
CA LEU A 96 -11.60 8.80 2.34
C LEU A 96 -11.13 8.88 3.79
N VAL A 97 -11.66 9.85 4.54
CA VAL A 97 -11.21 10.17 5.90
C VAL A 97 -11.54 9.05 6.87
N GLU A 98 -12.79 8.57 6.86
CA GLU A 98 -13.24 7.50 7.76
C GLU A 98 -12.57 6.17 7.46
N THR A 99 -12.35 5.85 6.18
CA THR A 99 -11.59 4.65 5.78
C THR A 99 -10.16 4.70 6.30
N HIS A 100 -9.46 5.83 6.11
CA HIS A 100 -8.10 5.99 6.64
C HIS A 100 -8.05 5.92 8.16
N ALA A 101 -9.11 6.35 8.83
CA ALA A 101 -9.28 6.22 10.25
C ALA A 101 -9.15 4.79 10.75
N ILE A 102 -9.95 3.94 10.15
CA ILE A 102 -10.03 2.54 10.54
C ILE A 102 -8.74 1.83 10.11
N ILE A 103 -8.28 2.09 8.88
CA ILE A 103 -7.04 1.50 8.36
C ILE A 103 -5.82 1.90 9.21
N ALA A 104 -5.83 3.08 9.84
CA ALA A 104 -4.74 3.54 10.70
C ALA A 104 -4.43 2.62 11.90
N CYS A 105 -5.19 1.55 12.13
CA CYS A 105 -4.81 0.49 13.06
C CYS A 105 -3.71 -0.45 12.52
N TYR A 106 -3.44 -0.48 11.18
CA TYR A 106 -2.45 -1.39 10.61
C TYR A 106 -1.04 -1.25 11.21
N PRO A 107 -0.53 -0.06 11.61
CA PRO A 107 0.79 0.04 12.23
C PRO A 107 0.90 -0.72 13.55
N LEU A 108 -0.19 -0.76 14.34
CA LEU A 108 -0.25 -1.57 15.57
C LEU A 108 -0.17 -3.06 15.25
N ILE A 109 -0.88 -3.50 14.21
CA ILE A 109 -0.87 -4.89 13.74
C ILE A 109 0.53 -5.26 13.24
N VAL A 110 1.17 -4.40 12.43
CA VAL A 110 2.55 -4.60 11.97
C VAL A 110 3.51 -4.68 13.15
N ALA A 111 3.37 -3.80 14.14
CA ALA A 111 4.18 -3.83 15.35
C ALA A 111 4.04 -5.16 16.10
N GLY A 112 2.81 -5.62 16.30
CA GLY A 112 2.53 -6.91 16.94
C GLY A 112 3.10 -8.11 16.17
N LEU A 113 2.93 -8.12 14.85
CA LEU A 113 3.39 -9.21 14.00
C LEU A 113 4.90 -9.20 13.75
N SER A 114 5.57 -8.04 13.79
CA SER A 114 7.02 -7.95 13.54
C SER A 114 7.86 -8.69 14.58
N VAL A 115 7.40 -8.79 15.81
CA VAL A 115 8.11 -9.52 16.88
C VAL A 115 8.16 -11.03 16.59
N PRO A 116 7.03 -11.76 16.46
CA PRO A 116 7.06 -13.20 16.23
C PRO A 116 7.54 -13.59 14.82
N PHE A 117 7.23 -12.81 13.78
CA PHE A 117 7.53 -13.20 12.40
C PHE A 117 8.88 -12.67 11.88
N LEU A 118 9.33 -11.51 12.35
CA LEU A 118 10.58 -10.90 11.90
C LEU A 118 11.69 -10.97 12.95
N GLY A 119 11.38 -11.31 14.20
CA GLY A 119 12.33 -11.27 15.31
C GLY A 119 12.82 -9.86 15.64
N GLU A 120 12.04 -8.82 15.26
CA GLU A 120 12.40 -7.44 15.56
C GLU A 120 12.16 -7.13 17.04
N LYS A 121 13.09 -6.39 17.66
CA LYS A 121 12.94 -5.99 19.05
C LYS A 121 12.15 -4.69 19.14
N PHE A 122 10.97 -4.77 19.73
CA PHE A 122 10.12 -3.61 19.98
C PHE A 122 10.38 -3.07 21.39
N GLY A 123 11.13 -1.94 21.47
CA GLY A 123 11.33 -1.24 22.73
C GLY A 123 10.07 -0.42 23.11
N TRP A 124 9.90 -0.14 24.41
CA TRP A 124 8.77 0.61 24.95
C TRP A 124 8.54 1.98 24.26
N ARG A 125 9.62 2.65 23.86
CA ARG A 125 9.56 3.94 23.12
C ARG A 125 8.86 3.83 21.77
N ARG A 126 9.04 2.71 21.05
CA ARG A 126 8.35 2.48 19.77
C ARG A 126 6.87 2.17 19.99
N TRP A 127 6.54 1.40 21.02
CA TRP A 127 5.16 1.13 21.40
C TRP A 127 4.43 2.41 21.79
N THR A 128 5.03 3.26 22.63
CA THR A 128 4.41 4.55 23.01
C THR A 128 4.21 5.46 21.80
N ALA A 129 5.18 5.55 20.90
CA ALA A 129 5.04 6.37 19.69
C ALA A 129 3.87 5.91 18.79
N ILE A 130 3.72 4.59 18.57
CA ILE A 130 2.62 4.04 17.77
C ILE A 130 1.28 4.25 18.47
N LEU A 131 1.19 3.97 19.78
CA LEU A 131 -0.03 4.17 20.55
C LEU A 131 -0.43 5.66 20.60
N THR A 132 0.51 6.55 20.79
CA THR A 132 0.25 8.01 20.77
C THR A 132 -0.26 8.45 19.40
N GLY A 133 0.36 7.98 18.32
CA GLY A 133 -0.10 8.25 16.96
C GLY A 133 -1.52 7.72 16.73
N PHE A 134 -1.81 6.52 17.17
CA PHE A 134 -3.15 5.91 17.04
C PHE A 134 -4.21 6.66 17.87
N ILE A 135 -3.88 7.07 19.10
CA ILE A 135 -4.77 7.91 19.92
C ILE A 135 -5.03 9.25 19.22
N GLY A 136 -4.00 9.89 18.64
CA GLY A 136 -4.15 11.10 17.83
C GLY A 136 -5.11 10.92 16.67
N VAL A 137 -5.03 9.78 15.97
CA VAL A 137 -5.96 9.40 14.91
C VAL A 137 -7.40 9.33 15.44
N LEU A 138 -7.64 8.63 16.56
CA LEU A 138 -8.97 8.51 17.17
C LEU A 138 -9.54 9.87 17.59
N ILE A 139 -8.72 10.79 18.10
CA ILE A 139 -9.14 12.15 18.47
C ILE A 139 -9.59 12.95 17.26
N ILE A 140 -8.82 12.88 16.16
CA ILE A 140 -9.14 13.63 14.92
C ILE A 140 -10.45 13.12 14.31
N LEU A 141 -10.64 11.82 14.31
CA LEU A 141 -11.72 11.16 13.58
C LEU A 141 -13.04 11.12 14.35
N ARG A 142 -12.98 11.26 15.68
CA ARG A 142 -14.18 11.20 16.53
C ARG A 142 -15.13 10.09 16.06
N PRO A 143 -14.73 8.81 16.10
CA PRO A 143 -15.55 7.74 15.56
C PRO A 143 -16.95 7.83 16.17
N ALA A 144 -17.92 8.17 15.32
CA ALA A 144 -19.31 8.27 15.73
C ALA A 144 -19.83 6.88 16.11
N SER A 145 -20.93 6.84 16.85
CA SER A 145 -21.54 5.61 17.39
C SER A 145 -21.99 4.57 16.34
N SER A 146 -21.86 4.85 15.05
CA SER A 146 -22.11 3.93 13.92
C SER A 146 -20.90 3.06 13.54
N VAL A 147 -20.05 2.72 14.50
CA VAL A 147 -18.74 2.03 14.29
C VAL A 147 -18.86 0.64 13.64
N ILE A 148 -20.02 0.02 13.64
CA ILE A 148 -20.24 -1.30 13.03
C ILE A 148 -21.09 -1.16 11.79
N SER A 149 -20.47 -0.62 10.71
CA SER A 149 -21.04 -0.66 9.37
C SER A 149 -20.32 -1.74 8.54
N GLU A 150 -20.94 -2.15 7.44
CA GLU A 150 -20.31 -3.06 6.47
C GLU A 150 -18.95 -2.50 5.99
N GLY A 151 -18.87 -1.21 5.71
CA GLY A 151 -17.64 -0.54 5.31
C GLY A 151 -16.55 -0.61 6.38
N SER A 152 -16.91 -0.53 7.67
CA SER A 152 -15.95 -0.63 8.77
C SER A 152 -15.31 -2.02 8.85
N ILE A 153 -16.08 -3.07 8.59
CA ILE A 153 -15.57 -4.45 8.56
C ILE A 153 -14.58 -4.60 7.42
N PHE A 154 -14.90 -4.11 6.24
CA PHE A 154 -14.00 -4.15 5.08
C PHE A 154 -12.72 -3.34 5.33
N ALA A 155 -12.81 -2.18 5.97
CA ALA A 155 -11.63 -1.38 6.35
C ALA A 155 -10.72 -2.13 7.32
N ILE A 156 -11.27 -2.82 8.32
CA ILE A 156 -10.48 -3.64 9.27
C ILE A 156 -9.81 -4.81 8.55
N ILE A 157 -10.52 -5.52 7.69
CA ILE A 157 -9.94 -6.59 6.87
C ILE A 157 -8.80 -6.02 6.01
N GLY A 158 -9.02 -4.86 5.38
CA GLY A 158 -8.00 -4.16 4.61
C GLY A 158 -6.75 -3.82 5.44
N ALA A 159 -6.94 -3.32 6.66
CA ALA A 159 -5.82 -3.03 7.58
C ALA A 159 -5.01 -4.30 7.92
N ILE A 160 -5.68 -5.43 8.17
CA ILE A 160 -5.03 -6.72 8.45
C ILE A 160 -4.26 -7.20 7.21
N MET A 161 -4.90 -7.19 6.03
CA MET A 161 -4.28 -7.62 4.78
C MET A 161 -3.04 -6.76 4.46
N PHE A 162 -3.13 -5.45 4.64
CA PHE A 162 -2.01 -4.55 4.42
C PHE A 162 -0.87 -4.79 5.41
N ALA A 163 -1.19 -5.01 6.69
CA ALA A 163 -0.19 -5.35 7.69
C ALA A 163 0.55 -6.66 7.34
N VAL A 164 -0.19 -7.70 6.93
CA VAL A 164 0.41 -8.97 6.47
C VAL A 164 1.31 -8.74 5.26
N TYR A 165 0.86 -7.97 4.26
CA TYR A 165 1.68 -7.59 3.11
C TYR A 165 2.99 -6.91 3.53
N LEU A 166 2.96 -5.98 4.48
CA LEU A 166 4.15 -5.25 4.95
C LEU A 166 5.12 -6.19 5.68
N ILE A 167 4.63 -7.09 6.52
CA ILE A 167 5.44 -8.10 7.21
C ILE A 167 6.10 -9.04 6.21
N LEU A 168 5.36 -9.57 5.24
CA LEU A 168 5.91 -10.41 4.18
C LEU A 168 6.92 -9.64 3.32
N THR A 169 6.67 -8.34 3.05
CA THR A 169 7.60 -7.47 2.33
C THR A 169 8.91 -7.31 3.08
N ARG A 170 8.86 -7.06 4.37
CA ARG A 170 10.05 -6.99 5.22
C ARG A 170 10.78 -8.33 5.30
N TYR A 171 10.05 -9.42 5.39
CA TYR A 171 10.61 -10.76 5.43
C TYR A 171 11.43 -11.08 4.17
N VAL A 172 10.84 -10.90 2.97
CA VAL A 172 11.55 -11.19 1.70
C VAL A 172 12.68 -10.19 1.42
N SER A 173 12.58 -8.94 1.91
CA SER A 173 13.62 -7.92 1.72
C SER A 173 14.97 -8.28 2.33
N ARG A 174 15.02 -9.28 3.19
CA ARG A 174 16.26 -9.81 3.77
C ARG A 174 17.09 -10.61 2.76
N LEU A 175 16.45 -11.18 1.74
CA LEU A 175 17.06 -12.06 0.76
C LEU A 175 17.02 -11.50 -0.65
N ASP A 176 15.99 -10.71 -0.96
CA ASP A 176 15.71 -10.18 -2.30
C ASP A 176 15.89 -8.66 -2.34
N THR A 177 16.15 -8.13 -3.53
CA THR A 177 16.25 -6.68 -3.73
C THR A 177 14.87 -6.03 -3.79
N ALA A 178 14.80 -4.70 -3.58
CA ALA A 178 13.54 -3.96 -3.74
C ALA A 178 12.97 -4.09 -5.15
N VAL A 179 13.83 -4.11 -6.17
CA VAL A 179 13.42 -4.27 -7.58
C VAL A 179 12.81 -5.66 -7.81
N THR A 180 13.47 -6.73 -7.32
CA THR A 180 12.92 -8.10 -7.38
C THR A 180 11.57 -8.19 -6.67
N SER A 181 11.48 -7.63 -5.47
CA SER A 181 10.24 -7.66 -4.69
C SER A 181 9.12 -6.87 -5.36
N PHE A 182 9.42 -5.73 -5.97
CA PHE A 182 8.44 -4.94 -6.71
C PHE A 182 7.98 -5.65 -7.99
N PHE A 183 8.91 -6.27 -8.73
CA PHE A 183 8.60 -7.09 -9.91
C PHE A 183 7.60 -8.21 -9.59
N TRP A 184 7.87 -9.00 -8.54
CA TRP A 184 7.00 -10.10 -8.15
C TRP A 184 5.64 -9.63 -7.62
N THR A 185 5.61 -8.49 -6.92
CA THR A 185 4.34 -7.85 -6.52
C THR A 185 3.53 -7.45 -7.75
N GLY A 186 4.21 -6.88 -8.76
CA GLY A 186 3.60 -6.54 -10.05
C GLY A 186 3.03 -7.76 -10.76
N ILE A 187 3.80 -8.85 -10.89
CA ILE A 187 3.32 -10.10 -11.52
C ILE A 187 2.13 -10.68 -10.77
N GLY A 188 2.24 -10.87 -9.45
CA GLY A 188 1.17 -11.44 -8.66
C GLY A 188 -0.12 -10.62 -8.76
N GLY A 189 0.00 -9.29 -8.67
CA GLY A 189 -1.14 -8.39 -8.82
C GLY A 189 -1.71 -8.37 -10.23
N THR A 190 -0.85 -8.34 -11.27
CA THR A 190 -1.30 -8.35 -12.68
C THR A 190 -2.07 -9.64 -13.00
N VAL A 191 -1.55 -10.79 -12.62
CA VAL A 191 -2.24 -12.08 -12.84
C VAL A 191 -3.59 -12.08 -12.12
N THR A 192 -3.61 -11.72 -10.83
CA THR A 192 -4.84 -11.69 -10.03
C THR A 192 -5.88 -10.75 -10.64
N MET A 193 -5.48 -9.51 -10.94
CA MET A 193 -6.42 -8.50 -11.44
C MET A 193 -6.87 -8.76 -12.87
N THR A 194 -6.02 -9.34 -13.73
CA THR A 194 -6.43 -9.74 -15.08
C THR A 194 -7.50 -10.84 -15.04
N VAL A 195 -7.34 -11.83 -14.15
CA VAL A 195 -8.34 -12.89 -13.97
C VAL A 195 -9.66 -12.31 -13.48
N ILE A 196 -9.64 -11.40 -12.50
CA ILE A 196 -10.85 -10.74 -11.98
C ILE A 196 -11.51 -9.88 -13.06
N SER A 197 -10.72 -9.09 -13.79
CA SER A 197 -11.22 -8.21 -14.85
C SER A 197 -11.88 -8.95 -15.99
N PHE A 198 -11.51 -10.19 -16.26
CA PHE A 198 -12.19 -10.99 -17.27
C PHE A 198 -13.70 -11.13 -17.02
N PHE A 199 -14.12 -11.07 -15.75
CA PHE A 199 -15.51 -11.21 -15.35
C PHE A 199 -16.22 -9.87 -15.07
N ILE A 200 -15.47 -8.80 -14.75
CA ILE A 200 -16.07 -7.56 -14.20
C ILE A 200 -15.51 -6.31 -14.93
N TRP A 201 -15.13 -6.45 -16.20
CA TRP A 201 -14.54 -5.34 -16.95
C TRP A 201 -15.58 -4.28 -17.33
N GLU A 202 -15.26 -3.01 -17.04
CA GLU A 202 -15.98 -1.84 -17.53
C GLU A 202 -15.00 -0.84 -18.14
N PRO A 203 -15.30 -0.26 -19.32
CA PRO A 203 -14.41 0.69 -19.97
C PRO A 203 -14.35 2.01 -19.21
N ILE A 204 -13.14 2.61 -19.14
CA ILE A 204 -12.93 3.92 -18.52
C ILE A 204 -13.25 5.03 -19.52
N PRO A 205 -14.06 6.05 -19.16
CA PRO A 205 -14.34 7.21 -20.00
C PRO A 205 -13.08 8.00 -20.34
N GLN A 206 -13.02 8.57 -21.56
CA GLN A 206 -11.85 9.33 -22.04
C GLN A 206 -11.49 10.51 -21.13
N LYS A 207 -12.48 11.17 -20.53
CA LYS A 207 -12.29 12.29 -19.59
C LYS A 207 -11.45 11.90 -18.36
N ASP A 208 -11.46 10.63 -17.95
CA ASP A 208 -10.84 10.12 -16.74
C ASP A 208 -9.42 9.56 -17.00
N LEU A 209 -8.98 9.44 -18.27
CA LEU A 209 -7.71 8.81 -18.63
C LEU A 209 -6.49 9.52 -18.03
N LEU A 210 -6.51 10.86 -17.93
CA LEU A 210 -5.41 11.62 -17.33
C LEU A 210 -5.30 11.34 -15.82
N TRP A 211 -6.44 11.31 -15.13
CA TRP A 211 -6.51 10.96 -13.71
C TRP A 211 -6.09 9.52 -13.47
N LEU A 212 -6.52 8.59 -14.34
CA LEU A 212 -6.11 7.19 -14.31
C LEU A 212 -4.59 7.05 -14.47
N LEU A 213 -3.99 7.75 -15.42
CA LEU A 213 -2.52 7.74 -15.60
C LEU A 213 -1.81 8.30 -14.36
N THR A 214 -2.30 9.41 -13.82
CA THR A 214 -1.76 10.01 -12.58
C THR A 214 -1.83 9.03 -11.42
N MET A 215 -2.96 8.35 -11.22
CA MET A 215 -3.14 7.31 -10.22
C MET A 215 -2.15 6.15 -10.41
N CYS A 216 -1.95 5.69 -11.65
CA CYS A 216 -1.02 4.61 -11.97
C CYS A 216 0.43 4.98 -11.64
N ILE A 217 0.87 6.21 -11.99
CA ILE A 217 2.21 6.72 -11.69
C ILE A 217 2.41 6.82 -10.18
N LEU A 218 1.49 7.45 -9.47
CA LEU A 218 1.56 7.60 -8.01
C LEU A 218 1.56 6.24 -7.31
N SER A 219 0.69 5.32 -7.74
CA SER A 219 0.63 3.97 -7.19
C SER A 219 1.95 3.22 -7.36
N SER A 220 2.47 3.18 -8.58
CA SER A 220 3.71 2.45 -8.87
C SER A 220 4.89 3.01 -8.08
N SER A 221 5.00 4.34 -8.02
CA SER A 221 6.08 5.02 -7.32
C SER A 221 5.98 4.86 -5.79
N SER A 222 4.79 5.02 -5.20
CA SER A 222 4.59 4.88 -3.76
C SER A 222 4.82 3.44 -3.27
N HIS A 223 4.33 2.44 -4.02
CA HIS A 223 4.59 1.03 -3.67
C HIS A 223 6.06 0.65 -3.83
N PHE A 224 6.75 1.14 -4.86
CA PHE A 224 8.19 0.94 -4.99
C PHE A 224 8.96 1.57 -3.83
N LEU A 225 8.62 2.81 -3.45
CA LEU A 225 9.23 3.50 -2.31
C LEU A 225 8.94 2.76 -1.00
N MET A 226 7.74 2.23 -0.79
CA MET A 226 7.40 1.42 0.38
C MET A 226 8.29 0.17 0.48
N VAL A 227 8.45 -0.56 -0.62
CA VAL A 227 9.35 -1.73 -0.66
C VAL A 227 10.79 -1.32 -0.34
N LYS A 228 11.25 -0.20 -0.90
CA LYS A 228 12.58 0.35 -0.65
C LYS A 228 12.76 0.76 0.81
N THR A 229 11.77 1.40 1.40
CA THR A 229 11.74 1.81 2.81
C THR A 229 11.92 0.58 3.72
N LEU A 230 11.15 -0.47 3.48
CA LEU A 230 11.23 -1.72 4.24
C LEU A 230 12.52 -2.52 3.98
N GLN A 231 13.23 -2.24 2.89
CA GLN A 231 14.56 -2.81 2.64
C GLN A 231 15.64 -2.13 3.49
N VAL A 232 15.57 -0.81 3.65
CA VAL A 232 16.62 -0.01 4.31
C VAL A 232 16.41 0.20 5.80
N ALA A 233 15.20 0.02 6.32
CA ALA A 233 14.89 0.18 7.75
C ALA A 233 13.96 -0.93 8.29
N GLU A 234 14.02 -1.13 9.60
CA GLU A 234 13.10 -2.04 10.29
C GLU A 234 11.66 -1.54 10.22
N ALA A 235 10.71 -2.46 10.06
CA ALA A 235 9.29 -2.12 10.05
C ALA A 235 8.91 -1.36 11.34
N SER A 236 9.41 -1.82 12.48
CA SER A 236 9.20 -1.22 13.79
C SER A 236 9.61 0.25 13.92
N VAL A 237 10.61 0.67 13.15
CA VAL A 237 11.15 2.05 13.18
C VAL A 237 10.29 3.00 12.35
N ILE A 238 9.79 2.53 11.21
CA ILE A 238 9.10 3.38 10.24
C ILE A 238 7.59 3.50 10.51
N GLN A 239 6.98 2.54 11.23
CA GLN A 239 5.53 2.51 11.47
C GLN A 239 4.97 3.79 12.14
N PRO A 240 5.61 4.46 13.11
CA PRO A 240 5.08 5.70 13.65
C PRO A 240 4.87 6.80 12.59
N PHE A 241 5.72 6.82 11.55
CA PHE A 241 5.64 7.82 10.48
C PHE A 241 4.55 7.50 9.45
N SER A 242 3.99 6.29 9.47
CA SER A 242 2.86 5.95 8.59
C SER A 242 1.59 6.73 8.93
N TYR A 243 1.43 7.19 10.17
CA TYR A 243 0.31 8.06 10.56
C TYR A 243 0.28 9.41 9.82
N LEU A 244 1.40 9.85 9.25
CA LEU A 244 1.42 11.02 8.36
C LEU A 244 0.53 10.86 7.13
N GLN A 245 0.26 9.61 6.71
CA GLN A 245 -0.68 9.36 5.62
C GLN A 245 -2.08 9.90 5.94
N LEU A 246 -2.53 9.78 7.18
CA LEU A 246 -3.81 10.35 7.59
C LEU A 246 -3.79 11.88 7.56
N VAL A 247 -2.70 12.50 8.04
CA VAL A 247 -2.56 13.96 8.03
C VAL A 247 -2.61 14.49 6.59
N PHE A 248 -1.80 13.91 5.70
CA PHE A 248 -1.81 14.28 4.29
C PHE A 248 -3.14 13.96 3.61
N GLY A 249 -3.74 12.80 3.92
CA GLY A 249 -5.05 12.39 3.38
C GLY A 249 -6.18 13.31 3.83
N SER A 250 -6.15 13.78 5.08
CA SER A 250 -7.13 14.76 5.59
C SER A 250 -6.99 16.10 4.89
N ILE A 251 -5.76 16.61 4.70
CA ILE A 251 -5.51 17.84 3.96
C ILE A 251 -6.02 17.73 2.52
N ILE A 252 -5.66 16.66 1.83
CA ILE A 252 -6.10 16.39 0.44
C ILE A 252 -7.62 16.24 0.38
N GLY A 253 -8.21 15.52 1.34
CA GLY A 253 -9.66 15.36 1.43
C GLY A 253 -10.40 16.69 1.53
N VAL A 254 -9.95 17.60 2.39
CA VAL A 254 -10.55 18.94 2.55
C VAL A 254 -10.31 19.84 1.33
N MET A 255 -9.17 19.68 0.63
CA MET A 255 -8.84 20.53 -0.53
C MET A 255 -9.56 20.10 -1.82
N ILE A 256 -9.90 18.82 -1.97
CA ILE A 256 -10.45 18.25 -3.22
C ILE A 256 -11.94 17.95 -3.09
N PHE A 257 -12.41 17.54 -1.91
CA PHE A 257 -13.79 17.11 -1.63
C PHE A 257 -14.48 18.00 -0.61
#